data_a5b398de89580c1cda35d750d5e88408
#
_entry.id   a5b398de89580c1cda35d750d5e88408
#
_cell.length_a   1.000
_cell.length_b   1.000
_cell.length_c   1.000
_cell.angle_alpha   90.00
_cell.angle_beta   90.00
_cell.angle_gamma   90.00
#
_symmetry.space_group_name_H-M   'P 1'
#
loop_
_entity.id
_entity.type
_entity.pdbx_description
1 polymer ?
#
loop_
_entity_poly.entity_id
_entity_poly.type
_entity_poly.pdbx_seq_one_letter_code
_entity_poly.pdbx_strand_id
1 'polypeptide(L)' 'MGKIDTGETIGIIRRLDELGRVVFPKEFRNKLELKEKDEVEIFLLKDGFYVKKVQKC' A
#
# COMPACT_ATOMS: atom_id res chain seq x y z
N MET A 1 -4.30 10.53 16.39
CA MET A 1 -4.17 10.30 15.11
C MET A 1 -5.34 9.65 14.53
N GLY A 2 -5.67 10.07 13.53
CA GLY A 2 -6.82 9.60 12.92
C GLY A 2 -6.59 8.33 12.22
N LYS A 3 -7.62 7.66 11.90
CA LYS A 3 -7.50 6.55 11.03
C LYS A 3 -7.50 7.05 9.62
N ILE A 4 -6.93 6.24 8.78
CA ILE A 4 -7.01 6.46 7.36
C ILE A 4 -8.40 6.10 6.94
N ASP A 5 -9.08 7.06 6.37
CA ASP A 5 -10.45 6.84 5.98
C ASP A 5 -10.50 6.26 4.60
N THR A 6 -10.46 4.95 4.53
CA THR A 6 -10.47 4.25 3.26
C THR A 6 -11.78 3.53 3.01
N GLY A 7 -12.73 3.69 3.90
CA GLY A 7 -13.95 2.94 3.81
C GLY A 7 -13.85 1.57 4.43
N GLU A 8 -12.65 1.07 4.53
CA GLU A 8 -12.37 -0.21 5.18
C GLU A 8 -11.03 -0.12 5.84
N THR A 9 -10.97 -0.61 7.07
CA THR A 9 -9.72 -0.65 7.78
C THR A 9 -9.34 -2.11 7.96
N ILE A 10 -8.56 -2.62 7.04
CA ILE A 10 -8.15 -4.01 7.06
C ILE A 10 -6.64 -4.04 7.19
N GLY A 11 -6.18 -4.72 8.22
CA GLY A 11 -4.76 -4.88 8.42
C GLY A 11 -4.33 -6.28 8.03
N ILE A 12 -3.26 -6.36 7.29
CA ILE A 12 -2.68 -7.63 6.89
C ILE A 12 -1.22 -7.59 7.27
N ILE A 13 -0.78 -8.62 7.96
CA ILE A 13 0.59 -8.70 8.43
C ILE A 13 1.41 -9.42 7.37
N ARG A 14 2.50 -8.81 6.96
CA ARG A 14 3.43 -9.41 6.04
C ARG A 14 4.83 -9.26 6.59
N ARG A 15 5.70 -10.15 6.19
CA ARG A 15 7.07 -10.16 6.66
C ARG A 15 7.97 -9.56 5.60
N LEU A 16 8.90 -8.70 6.02
CA LEU A 16 9.91 -8.21 5.11
C LEU A 16 10.90 -9.32 4.81
N ASP A 17 11.38 -9.38 3.59
CA ASP A 17 12.43 -10.32 3.26
C ASP A 17 13.78 -9.74 3.65
N GLU A 18 14.84 -10.45 3.29
CA GLU A 18 16.18 -10.04 3.72
C GLU A 18 16.65 -8.78 2.99
N LEU A 19 16.00 -8.39 1.93
CA LEU A 19 16.33 -7.17 1.22
C LEU A 19 15.39 -6.03 1.59
N GLY A 20 14.55 -6.23 2.61
CA GLY A 20 13.64 -5.19 3.04
C GLY A 20 12.42 -5.02 2.16
N ARG A 21 12.07 -6.04 1.40
CA ARG A 21 10.94 -5.95 0.48
C ARG A 21 9.74 -6.66 1.08
N VAL A 22 8.58 -6.21 0.68
CA VAL A 22 7.33 -6.85 1.05
C VAL A 22 6.44 -6.86 -0.18
N VAL A 23 5.64 -7.91 -0.31
CA VAL A 23 4.71 -8.03 -1.42
C VAL A 23 3.37 -7.47 -0.98
N PHE A 24 2.81 -6.60 -1.80
CA PHE A 24 1.47 -6.08 -1.51
C PHE A 24 0.48 -7.23 -1.57
N PRO A 25 -0.42 -7.32 -0.59
CA PRO A 25 -1.46 -8.35 -0.64
C PRO A 25 -2.29 -8.23 -1.90
N LYS A 26 -2.66 -9.38 -2.44
CA LYS A 26 -3.40 -9.40 -3.68
C LYS A 26 -4.72 -8.64 -3.57
N GLU A 27 -5.38 -8.75 -2.42
CA GLU A 27 -6.64 -8.05 -2.22
C GLU A 27 -6.46 -6.55 -2.35
N PHE A 28 -5.34 -6.04 -1.81
CA PHE A 28 -5.08 -4.61 -1.88
C PHE A 28 -4.74 -4.17 -3.29
N ARG A 29 -3.99 -5.01 -4.00
CA ARG A 29 -3.67 -4.69 -5.39
C ARG A 29 -4.93 -4.65 -6.24
N ASN A 30 -5.83 -5.59 -6.01
CA ASN A 30 -7.10 -5.61 -6.76
C ASN A 30 -7.94 -4.39 -6.44
N LYS A 31 -7.99 -4.02 -5.17
CA LYS A 31 -8.81 -2.90 -4.75
C LYS A 31 -8.34 -1.61 -5.39
N LEU A 32 -7.04 -1.43 -5.50
CA LEU A 32 -6.46 -0.24 -6.10
C LEU A 32 -6.21 -0.40 -7.59
N GLU A 33 -6.51 -1.56 -8.14
CA GLU A 33 -6.30 -1.86 -9.55
C GLU A 33 -4.84 -1.66 -9.93
N LEU A 34 -3.96 -2.11 -9.05
CA LEU A 34 -2.54 -2.08 -9.31
C LEU A 34 -2.16 -3.23 -10.21
N LYS A 35 -1.44 -2.92 -11.25
CA LYS A 35 -1.01 -3.90 -12.22
C LYS A 35 0.48 -3.89 -12.33
N GLU A 36 0.99 -4.87 -13.02
CA GLU A 36 2.42 -4.99 -13.24
C GLU A 36 2.97 -3.70 -13.83
N LYS A 37 4.06 -3.22 -13.26
CA LYS A 37 4.75 -2.02 -13.73
C LYS A 37 4.02 -0.73 -13.42
N ASP A 38 2.92 -0.78 -12.70
CA ASP A 38 2.30 0.44 -12.24
C ASP A 38 3.20 1.09 -11.20
N GLU A 39 3.10 2.40 -11.12
CA GLU A 39 3.87 3.16 -10.16
C GLU A 39 3.02 3.47 -8.95
N VAL A 40 3.66 3.48 -7.81
CA VAL A 40 3.00 3.90 -6.58
C VAL A 40 3.85 4.97 -5.93
N GLU A 41 3.18 5.80 -5.16
CA GLU A 41 3.85 6.84 -4.41
C GLU A 41 3.74 6.49 -2.94
N ILE A 42 4.85 6.56 -2.25
CA ILE A 42 4.90 6.14 -0.85
C ILE A 42 5.20 7.37 -0.01
N PHE A 43 4.34 7.63 0.97
CA PHE A 43 4.49 8.75 1.87
C PHE A 43 4.82 8.21 3.24
N LEU A 44 5.80 8.84 3.89
CA LEU A 44 6.17 8.46 5.25
C LEU A 44 5.28 9.21 6.22
N LEU A 45 4.62 8.45 7.07
CA LEU A 45 3.81 9.01 8.14
C LEU A 45 4.53 8.77 9.46
N LYS A 46 3.94 9.29 10.52
CA LYS A 46 4.57 9.18 11.82
C LYS A 46 4.73 7.73 12.24
N ASP A 47 3.71 6.93 12.00
CA ASP A 47 3.70 5.54 12.45
C ASP A 47 3.70 4.55 11.32
N GLY A 48 3.91 4.97 10.09
CA GLY A 48 3.85 4.02 9.00
C GLY A 48 3.97 4.70 7.66
N PHE A 49 3.47 4.05 6.65
CA PHE A 49 3.51 4.57 5.29
C PHE A 49 2.11 4.66 4.73
N TYR A 50 1.93 5.61 3.85
CA TYR A 50 0.73 5.67 3.03
C TYR A 50 1.17 5.44 1.60
N VAL A 51 0.56 4.47 0.93
CA VAL A 51 0.91 4.11 -0.44
C VAL A 51 -0.31 4.34 -1.31
N LYS A 52 -0.11 5.01 -2.41
CA LYS A 52 -1.22 5.22 -3.33
C LYS A 52 -0.72 5.02 -4.75
N LYS A 53 -1.64 4.67 -5.63
CA LYS A 53 -1.33 4.50 -7.02
C LYS A 53 -1.14 5.86 -7.67
N VAL A 54 -0.12 5.98 -8.49
CA VAL A 54 0.11 7.20 -9.24
C VAL A 54 -0.89 7.23 -10.38
N GLN A 55 -1.69 8.28 -10.42
CA GLN A 55 -2.67 8.43 -11.49
C GLN A 55 -2.01 9.13 -12.65
N LYS A 56 -2.08 8.52 -13.81
CA LYS A 56 -1.56 9.12 -15.02
C LYS A 56 -2.70 9.41 -15.94
N CYS A 57 -2.65 10.58 -16.53
CA CYS A 57 -3.71 10.96 -17.47
C CYS A 57 -3.50 10.32 -18.81
#